data_4cd8a4e7e6cdbd776b64feadc8c67233
#
_entry.id   4cd8a4e7e6cdbd776b64feadc8c67233
#
_cell.length_a   1.000
_cell.length_b   1.000
_cell.length_c   1.000
_cell.angle_alpha   90.00
_cell.angle_beta   90.00
_cell.angle_gamma   90.00
#
_symmetry.space_group_name_H-M   'P 1'
#
loop_
_entity.id
_entity.type
_entity.pdbx_description
1 polymer ?
#
loop_
_entity_poly.entity_id
_entity_poly.type
_entity_poly.pdbx_seq_one_letter_code
_entity_poly.pdbx_strand_id
1 'polypeptide(L)'
;CRVTWWLAHGEEVLQYYLCTVFKFKTVMNKYHQILQKVLAEGKCQQNKKGSIRYLLNERLVLSPADLLDIFEGHGIARKKLRNELQLFMQGERNVEKYREVGINWWDYCGAILVNSYPTYFEKLPPLIAKINREKRNSKNYVLFLGSTDAETNQAPCLSLVQFQIENGELVVSAYQRSSDANLGLPADIYHLYLMARQIDLPLKSITLNLANVHIYENNISHTRQLLDGNENVRFELNV
;
A
#
# COMPACT_ATOMS: atom_id res chain seq x y z
N CYS A 1 32.71 12.84 14.62
CA CYS A 1 32.96 13.29 13.23
C CYS A 1 32.88 12.19 12.16
N ARG A 2 32.22 11.05 12.37
CA ARG A 2 32.02 10.00 11.32
C ARG A 2 30.56 9.72 11.00
N VAL A 3 29.60 10.23 11.74
CA VAL A 3 28.15 9.96 11.57
C VAL A 3 27.47 10.98 10.64
N THR A 4 28.00 12.19 10.54
CA THR A 4 27.42 13.25 9.71
C THR A 4 27.74 13.13 8.21
N TRP A 5 28.75 12.35 7.85
CA TRP A 5 29.17 12.17 6.45
C TRP A 5 28.26 11.19 5.68
N TRP A 6 27.63 10.25 6.37
CA TRP A 6 26.74 9.24 5.78
C TRP A 6 25.34 9.77 5.43
N LEU A 7 24.90 10.82 6.09
CA LEU A 7 23.56 11.39 5.86
C LEU A 7 23.49 12.34 4.65
N ALA A 8 24.64 12.85 4.18
CA ALA A 8 24.70 13.79 3.06
C ALA A 8 25.00 13.15 1.70
N HIS A 9 25.58 11.94 1.66
CA HIS A 9 26.09 11.34 0.41
C HIS A 9 25.54 9.93 0.13
N GLY A 10 24.65 9.41 0.98
CA GLY A 10 24.08 8.06 0.83
C GLY A 10 23.13 7.93 -0.37
N GLU A 11 22.52 9.00 -0.81
CA GLU A 11 21.62 8.99 -1.97
C GLU A 11 22.37 9.04 -3.31
N GLU A 12 23.49 9.77 -3.38
CA GLU A 12 24.27 9.89 -4.62
C GLU A 12 25.05 8.61 -4.96
N VAL A 13 25.56 7.90 -3.96
CA VAL A 13 26.32 6.65 -4.18
C VAL A 13 25.38 5.52 -4.62
N LEU A 14 24.14 5.47 -4.11
CA LEU A 14 23.15 4.50 -4.55
C LEU A 14 22.72 4.78 -6.01
N GLN A 15 22.58 6.04 -6.38
CA GLN A 15 22.18 6.47 -7.72
C GLN A 15 23.26 6.15 -8.77
N TYR A 16 24.53 6.21 -8.40
CA TYR A 16 25.66 5.90 -9.31
C TYR A 16 25.81 4.39 -9.56
N TYR A 17 25.55 3.54 -8.56
CA TYR A 17 25.56 2.07 -8.73
C TYR A 17 24.35 1.56 -9.54
N LEU A 18 23.21 2.24 -9.46
CA LEU A 18 21.99 1.87 -10.19
C LEU A 18 22.05 2.28 -11.67
N CYS A 19 22.75 3.38 -12.03
CA CYS A 19 22.87 3.83 -13.43
C CYS A 19 23.74 2.96 -14.32
N THR A 20 24.63 2.13 -13.77
CA THR A 20 25.63 1.39 -14.57
C THR A 20 25.24 -0.07 -14.84
N VAL A 21 24.20 -0.61 -14.23
CA VAL A 21 23.85 -2.05 -14.28
C VAL A 21 22.57 -2.36 -15.08
N PHE A 22 21.74 -1.39 -15.44
CA PHE A 22 20.43 -1.68 -16.04
C PHE A 22 20.25 -1.16 -17.47
N LYS A 23 20.82 -1.88 -18.43
CA LYS A 23 20.25 -2.08 -19.75
C LYS A 23 20.12 -3.58 -20.02
N PHE A 24 19.26 -4.27 -19.26
CA PHE A 24 18.83 -5.62 -19.61
C PHE A 24 17.33 -5.76 -19.32
N LYS A 25 16.61 -6.17 -20.39
CA LYS A 25 15.27 -6.74 -20.46
C LYS A 25 14.48 -6.65 -19.15
N THR A 26 13.63 -5.68 -19.03
CA THR A 26 12.76 -5.45 -17.87
C THR A 26 11.94 -6.70 -17.58
N VAL A 27 12.35 -7.45 -16.57
CA VAL A 27 11.45 -8.41 -15.94
C VAL A 27 10.29 -7.58 -15.40
N MET A 28 9.08 -7.84 -15.91
CA MET A 28 7.87 -7.15 -15.46
C MET A 28 7.80 -7.22 -13.94
N ASN A 29 7.67 -6.08 -13.26
CA ASN A 29 7.60 -6.06 -11.80
C ASN A 29 6.37 -6.82 -11.29
N LYS A 30 6.39 -7.28 -10.05
CA LYS A 30 5.34 -8.14 -9.50
C LYS A 30 3.97 -7.46 -9.44
N TYR A 31 3.94 -6.14 -9.30
CA TYR A 31 2.69 -5.38 -9.36
C TYR A 31 2.10 -5.39 -10.78
N HIS A 32 2.92 -5.19 -11.81
CA HIS A 32 2.47 -5.32 -13.20
C HIS A 32 2.01 -6.73 -13.54
N GLN A 33 2.64 -7.76 -12.97
CA GLN A 33 2.20 -9.16 -13.14
C GLN A 33 0.78 -9.38 -12.62
N ILE A 34 0.41 -8.82 -11.45
CA ILE A 34 -0.96 -8.94 -10.95
C ILE A 34 -1.96 -8.16 -11.80
N LEU A 35 -1.61 -6.97 -12.30
CA LEU A 35 -2.45 -6.23 -13.24
C LEU A 35 -2.71 -7.04 -14.52
N GLN A 36 -1.65 -7.58 -15.11
CA GLN A 36 -1.75 -8.41 -16.32
C GLN A 36 -2.62 -9.65 -16.07
N LYS A 37 -2.45 -10.30 -14.92
CA LYS A 37 -3.25 -11.47 -14.54
C LYS A 37 -4.74 -11.13 -14.40
N VAL A 38 -5.07 -10.00 -13.76
CA VAL A 38 -6.47 -9.54 -13.67
C VAL A 38 -7.06 -9.26 -15.06
N LEU A 39 -6.30 -8.65 -15.98
CA LEU A 39 -6.77 -8.39 -17.34
C LEU A 39 -6.96 -9.67 -18.15
N ALA A 40 -6.09 -10.69 -17.97
CA ALA A 40 -6.11 -11.91 -18.76
C ALA A 40 -7.12 -12.95 -18.24
N GLU A 41 -7.19 -13.14 -16.91
CA GLU A 41 -7.89 -14.23 -16.26
C GLU A 41 -9.09 -13.77 -15.41
N GLY A 42 -9.22 -12.46 -15.18
CA GLY A 42 -10.23 -11.91 -14.29
C GLY A 42 -11.66 -12.14 -14.78
N LYS A 43 -12.54 -12.53 -13.86
CA LYS A 43 -13.99 -12.63 -14.09
C LYS A 43 -14.62 -11.25 -14.06
N CYS A 44 -15.67 -11.05 -14.86
CA CYS A 44 -16.44 -9.80 -14.88
C CYS A 44 -17.59 -9.85 -13.87
N GLN A 45 -17.79 -8.75 -13.16
CA GLN A 45 -18.91 -8.59 -12.23
C GLN A 45 -19.36 -7.13 -12.18
N GLN A 46 -20.67 -6.92 -12.09
CA GLN A 46 -21.26 -5.61 -11.78
C GLN A 46 -21.32 -5.43 -10.26
N ASN A 47 -20.88 -4.30 -9.74
CA ASN A 47 -21.07 -3.88 -8.35
C ASN A 47 -21.73 -2.48 -8.27
N LYS A 48 -21.88 -1.95 -7.06
CA LYS A 48 -22.53 -0.64 -6.85
C LYS A 48 -21.76 0.53 -7.48
N LYS A 49 -20.45 0.39 -7.68
CA LYS A 49 -19.55 1.41 -8.20
C LYS A 49 -19.22 1.24 -9.69
N GLY A 50 -19.74 0.21 -10.34
CA GLY A 50 -19.53 -0.08 -11.76
C GLY A 50 -19.13 -1.53 -12.03
N SER A 51 -18.82 -1.81 -13.30
CA SER A 51 -18.28 -3.11 -13.71
C SER A 51 -16.82 -3.25 -13.32
N ILE A 52 -16.46 -4.42 -12.83
CA ILE A 52 -15.11 -4.80 -12.46
C ILE A 52 -14.67 -6.08 -13.14
N ARG A 53 -13.38 -6.20 -13.36
CA ARG A 53 -12.69 -7.44 -13.69
C ARG A 53 -11.87 -7.86 -12.46
N TYR A 54 -12.05 -9.06 -11.91
CA TYR A 54 -11.51 -9.44 -10.62
C TYR A 54 -10.95 -10.86 -10.56
N LEU A 55 -10.00 -11.05 -9.64
CA LEU A 55 -9.49 -12.35 -9.19
C LEU A 55 -9.70 -12.50 -7.68
N LEU A 56 -9.81 -13.74 -7.22
CA LEU A 56 -9.94 -14.07 -5.80
C LEU A 56 -8.69 -14.77 -5.28
N ASN A 57 -8.35 -14.48 -4.01
CA ASN A 57 -7.31 -15.17 -3.24
C ASN A 57 -5.91 -15.10 -3.89
N GLU A 58 -5.57 -13.94 -4.43
CA GLU A 58 -4.24 -13.70 -4.95
C GLU A 58 -3.25 -13.35 -3.83
N ARG A 59 -2.00 -13.70 -4.05
CA ARG A 59 -0.90 -13.40 -3.12
C ARG A 59 0.21 -12.65 -3.82
N LEU A 60 0.60 -11.51 -3.27
CA LEU A 60 1.67 -10.65 -3.76
C LEU A 60 2.78 -10.59 -2.71
N VAL A 61 3.99 -11.01 -3.06
CA VAL A 61 5.17 -10.97 -2.16
C VAL A 61 6.20 -10.03 -2.74
N LEU A 62 6.47 -8.93 -2.03
CA LEU A 62 7.33 -7.84 -2.47
C LEU A 62 8.62 -7.80 -1.64
N SER A 63 9.76 -7.81 -2.31
CA SER A 63 11.06 -7.47 -1.74
C SER A 63 11.26 -5.94 -1.69
N PRO A 64 12.26 -5.41 -0.98
CA PRO A 64 12.61 -3.99 -1.04
C PRO A 64 12.87 -3.47 -2.46
N ALA A 65 13.45 -4.28 -3.34
CA ALA A 65 13.67 -3.92 -4.74
C ALA A 65 12.35 -3.79 -5.51
N ASP A 66 11.42 -4.76 -5.35
CA ASP A 66 10.09 -4.68 -5.97
C ASP A 66 9.32 -3.41 -5.53
N LEU A 67 9.49 -2.98 -4.26
CA LEU A 67 8.85 -1.77 -3.74
C LEU A 67 9.37 -0.50 -4.41
N LEU A 68 10.69 -0.41 -4.64
CA LEU A 68 11.31 0.73 -5.33
C LEU A 68 10.79 0.82 -6.76
N ASP A 69 10.77 -0.29 -7.49
CA ASP A 69 10.25 -0.35 -8.86
C ASP A 69 8.78 0.13 -8.96
N ILE A 70 7.94 -0.28 -7.98
CA ILE A 70 6.54 0.17 -7.92
C ILE A 70 6.47 1.68 -7.66
N PHE A 71 7.27 2.19 -6.72
CA PHE A 71 7.21 3.60 -6.33
C PHE A 71 7.79 4.54 -7.38
N GLU A 72 8.69 4.09 -8.22
CA GLU A 72 9.26 4.86 -9.33
C GLU A 72 8.38 4.80 -10.58
N GLY A 73 7.88 3.62 -10.92
CA GLY A 73 7.09 3.38 -12.13
C GLY A 73 5.60 3.66 -12.04
N HIS A 74 5.06 3.95 -10.83
CA HIS A 74 3.64 4.26 -10.67
C HIS A 74 3.48 5.63 -10.01
N GLY A 75 2.84 6.57 -10.69
CA GLY A 75 2.67 7.98 -10.26
C GLY A 75 1.96 8.17 -8.90
N ILE A 76 2.45 7.52 -7.84
CA ILE A 76 1.86 7.54 -6.51
C ILE A 76 2.01 8.92 -5.87
N ALA A 77 0.93 9.45 -5.31
CA ALA A 77 0.93 10.73 -4.58
C ALA A 77 1.62 10.61 -3.20
N ARG A 78 2.92 10.29 -3.17
CA ARG A 78 3.68 9.92 -1.95
C ARG A 78 3.52 10.91 -0.80
N LYS A 79 3.50 12.22 -1.09
CA LYS A 79 3.33 13.26 -0.06
C LYS A 79 1.94 13.18 0.57
N LYS A 80 0.89 13.03 -0.25
CA LYS A 80 -0.49 12.89 0.23
C LYS A 80 -0.66 11.62 1.06
N LEU A 81 -0.13 10.48 0.60
CA LEU A 81 -0.21 9.21 1.33
C LEU A 81 0.56 9.23 2.67
N ARG A 82 1.69 9.95 2.77
CA ARG A 82 2.35 10.16 4.07
C ARG A 82 1.48 10.98 5.02
N ASN A 83 0.88 12.06 4.53
CA ASN A 83 -0.02 12.88 5.34
C ASN A 83 -1.26 12.07 5.77
N GLU A 84 -1.81 11.27 4.87
CA GLU A 84 -2.94 10.37 5.15
C GLU A 84 -2.62 9.38 6.27
N LEU A 85 -1.49 8.68 6.17
CA LEU A 85 -1.08 7.74 7.22
C LEU A 85 -0.90 8.46 8.57
N GLN A 86 -0.35 9.67 8.56
CA GLN A 86 -0.18 10.46 9.78
C GLN A 86 -1.54 10.81 10.40
N LEU A 87 -2.51 11.25 9.61
CA LEU A 87 -3.88 11.52 10.08
C LEU A 87 -4.56 10.24 10.61
N PHE A 88 -4.37 9.10 9.95
CA PHE A 88 -4.86 7.82 10.44
C PHE A 88 -4.27 7.47 11.81
N MET A 89 -2.95 7.61 11.99
CA MET A 89 -2.26 7.32 13.25
C MET A 89 -2.67 8.28 14.39
N GLN A 90 -3.16 9.47 14.07
CA GLN A 90 -3.71 10.45 15.02
C GLN A 90 -5.18 10.17 15.36
N GLY A 91 -5.81 9.21 14.70
CA GLY A 91 -7.24 8.94 14.87
C GLY A 91 -8.14 10.00 14.25
N GLU A 92 -7.61 10.83 13.32
CA GLU A 92 -8.39 11.91 12.70
C GLU A 92 -9.49 11.36 11.80
N ARG A 93 -10.73 11.70 12.08
CA ARG A 93 -11.91 11.20 11.36
C ARG A 93 -12.63 12.28 10.55
N ASN A 94 -12.31 13.56 10.77
CA ASN A 94 -12.94 14.66 10.04
C ASN A 94 -12.35 14.76 8.62
N VAL A 95 -13.20 14.56 7.60
CA VAL A 95 -12.81 14.57 6.19
C VAL A 95 -12.20 15.91 5.76
N GLU A 96 -12.61 17.02 6.37
CA GLU A 96 -12.03 18.34 6.07
C GLU A 96 -10.52 18.39 6.36
N LYS A 97 -10.06 17.71 7.42
CA LYS A 97 -8.62 17.62 7.72
C LYS A 97 -7.80 16.93 6.63
N TYR A 98 -8.40 16.01 5.91
CA TYR A 98 -7.79 15.38 4.73
C TYR A 98 -7.73 16.35 3.55
N ARG A 99 -8.78 17.14 3.32
CA ARG A 99 -8.80 18.17 2.28
C ARG A 99 -7.74 19.25 2.51
N GLU A 100 -7.53 19.70 3.77
CA GLU A 100 -6.50 20.66 4.14
C GLU A 100 -5.09 20.24 3.69
N VAL A 101 -4.83 18.94 3.59
CA VAL A 101 -3.55 18.37 3.11
C VAL A 101 -3.63 17.86 1.67
N GLY A 102 -4.68 18.25 0.94
CA GLY A 102 -4.87 17.97 -0.48
C GLY A 102 -5.39 16.57 -0.80
N ILE A 103 -6.01 15.90 0.15
CA ILE A 103 -6.62 14.56 0.01
C ILE A 103 -8.12 14.74 -0.18
N ASN A 104 -8.66 14.27 -1.29
CA ASN A 104 -10.07 14.39 -1.65
C ASN A 104 -10.76 13.05 -1.95
N TRP A 105 -10.04 11.94 -1.92
CA TRP A 105 -10.62 10.62 -2.21
C TRP A 105 -11.48 10.05 -1.06
N TRP A 106 -11.60 10.76 0.07
CA TRP A 106 -12.54 10.45 1.15
C TRP A 106 -13.84 11.26 1.10
N ASP A 107 -14.00 12.17 0.14
CA ASP A 107 -15.16 13.08 0.05
C ASP A 107 -16.50 12.34 -0.05
N TYR A 108 -16.52 11.15 -0.65
CA TYR A 108 -17.70 10.31 -0.74
C TYR A 108 -18.17 9.71 0.60
N CYS A 109 -17.33 9.76 1.65
CA CYS A 109 -17.68 9.25 2.97
C CYS A 109 -18.50 10.24 3.83
N GLY A 110 -18.75 11.45 3.33
CA GLY A 110 -19.39 12.51 4.11
C GLY A 110 -18.40 13.27 5.00
N ALA A 111 -18.87 13.86 6.10
CA ALA A 111 -18.03 14.72 6.95
C ALA A 111 -17.10 13.93 7.87
N ILE A 112 -17.47 12.72 8.24
CA ILE A 112 -16.76 11.89 9.24
C ILE A 112 -16.53 10.48 8.69
N LEU A 113 -15.31 10.00 8.82
CA LEU A 113 -14.94 8.62 8.51
C LEU A 113 -15.47 7.68 9.61
N VAL A 114 -16.52 6.93 9.31
CA VAL A 114 -17.15 5.96 10.21
C VAL A 114 -16.59 4.57 9.89
N ASN A 115 -16.26 3.78 10.93
CA ASN A 115 -15.70 2.42 10.80
C ASN A 115 -14.58 2.34 9.74
N SER A 116 -13.65 3.28 9.78
CA SER A 116 -12.59 3.47 8.80
C SER A 116 -11.21 3.43 9.47
N TYR A 117 -10.18 3.54 8.66
CA TYR A 117 -8.78 3.43 9.07
C TYR A 117 -8.39 4.23 10.32
N PRO A 118 -8.74 5.53 10.47
CA PRO A 118 -8.35 6.31 11.65
C PRO A 118 -8.77 5.70 12.99
N THR A 119 -9.93 5.03 13.02
CA THR A 119 -10.47 4.37 14.23
C THR A 119 -9.54 3.26 14.76
N TYR A 120 -8.73 2.67 13.89
CA TYR A 120 -7.90 1.51 14.20
C TYR A 120 -6.40 1.82 14.18
N PHE A 121 -5.98 2.75 13.33
CA PHE A 121 -4.57 3.11 13.15
C PHE A 121 -3.98 3.87 14.35
N GLU A 122 -4.79 4.47 15.21
CA GLU A 122 -4.33 5.02 16.50
C GLU A 122 -3.59 4.01 17.38
N LYS A 123 -3.83 2.70 17.13
CA LYS A 123 -3.15 1.59 17.82
C LYS A 123 -1.79 1.25 17.23
N LEU A 124 -1.45 1.78 16.06
CA LEU A 124 -0.19 1.49 15.36
C LEU A 124 1.04 2.07 16.10
N PRO A 125 1.06 3.34 16.56
CA PRO A 125 2.23 3.89 17.26
C PRO A 125 2.64 3.08 18.51
N PRO A 126 1.75 2.71 19.42
CA PRO A 126 2.13 1.88 20.58
C PRO A 126 2.58 0.47 20.18
N LEU A 127 2.03 -0.10 19.10
CA LEU A 127 2.48 -1.39 18.57
C LEU A 127 3.91 -1.30 18.02
N ILE A 128 4.23 -0.27 17.22
CA ILE A 128 5.58 -0.01 16.72
C ILE A 128 6.57 0.19 17.88
N ALA A 129 6.22 0.99 18.87
CA ALA A 129 7.04 1.20 20.05
C ALA A 129 7.33 -0.11 20.81
N LYS A 130 6.33 -1.00 20.91
CA LYS A 130 6.49 -2.33 21.49
C LYS A 130 7.45 -3.17 20.66
N ILE A 131 7.32 -3.23 19.34
CA ILE A 131 8.19 -4.01 18.46
C ILE A 131 9.63 -3.52 18.56
N ASN A 132 9.86 -2.21 18.50
CA ASN A 132 11.19 -1.59 18.58
C ASN A 132 11.86 -1.85 19.92
N ARG A 133 11.11 -1.91 21.02
CA ARG A 133 11.63 -2.24 22.36
C ARG A 133 11.97 -3.72 22.51
N GLU A 134 11.11 -4.61 22.01
CA GLU A 134 11.25 -6.06 22.24
C GLU A 134 12.16 -6.74 21.21
N LYS A 135 12.14 -6.35 19.97
CA LYS A 135 12.93 -6.88 18.82
C LYS A 135 12.99 -8.43 18.79
N ARG A 136 11.91 -9.08 19.20
CA ARG A 136 11.82 -10.55 19.25
C ARG A 136 10.77 -11.06 18.28
N ASN A 137 10.91 -12.29 17.82
CA ASN A 137 9.85 -12.94 17.06
C ASN A 137 8.60 -13.12 17.94
N SER A 138 7.47 -12.60 17.48
CA SER A 138 6.17 -12.73 18.15
C SER A 138 5.05 -12.79 17.12
N LYS A 139 4.14 -13.71 17.31
CA LYS A 139 2.92 -13.81 16.50
C LYS A 139 1.86 -12.77 16.88
N ASN A 140 2.08 -12.02 17.99
CA ASN A 140 1.12 -11.10 18.56
C ASN A 140 1.30 -9.65 18.10
N TYR A 141 2.25 -9.37 17.19
CA TYR A 141 2.39 -8.03 16.60
C TYR A 141 1.40 -7.87 15.45
N VAL A 142 0.14 -7.70 15.81
CA VAL A 142 -0.98 -7.63 14.86
C VAL A 142 -1.76 -6.34 15.05
N LEU A 143 -2.02 -5.65 13.96
CA LEU A 143 -2.96 -4.55 13.87
C LEU A 143 -4.21 -5.05 13.14
N PHE A 144 -5.33 -5.13 13.83
CA PHE A 144 -6.64 -5.39 13.25
C PHE A 144 -7.28 -4.07 12.82
N LEU A 145 -7.78 -4.03 11.60
CA LEU A 145 -8.34 -2.87 10.95
C LEU A 145 -9.80 -3.13 10.57
N GLY A 146 -10.67 -2.75 11.43
CA GLY A 146 -12.10 -2.88 11.21
C GLY A 146 -12.78 -3.79 12.21
N SER A 147 -14.06 -3.52 12.38
CA SER A 147 -15.02 -4.38 13.05
C SER A 147 -16.18 -4.64 12.09
N THR A 148 -16.89 -5.73 12.28
CA THR A 148 -18.18 -5.93 11.62
C THR A 148 -19.19 -5.00 12.28
N ASP A 149 -19.51 -3.91 11.60
CA ASP A 149 -20.58 -3.02 12.00
C ASP A 149 -21.84 -3.40 11.24
N ALA A 150 -22.78 -3.96 11.94
CA ALA A 150 -24.05 -4.42 11.36
C ALA A 150 -24.90 -3.27 10.81
N GLU A 151 -24.74 -2.05 11.35
CA GLU A 151 -25.52 -0.90 10.91
C GLU A 151 -24.94 -0.27 9.63
N THR A 152 -23.63 -0.10 9.56
CA THR A 152 -22.98 0.50 8.39
C THR A 152 -22.63 -0.51 7.31
N ASN A 153 -22.49 -1.78 7.67
CA ASN A 153 -22.03 -2.85 6.79
C ASN A 153 -20.75 -2.48 6.00
N GLN A 154 -19.93 -1.63 6.60
CA GLN A 154 -18.68 -1.15 6.03
C GLN A 154 -17.51 -1.68 6.85
N ALA A 155 -16.41 -1.99 6.18
CA ALA A 155 -15.15 -2.35 6.79
C ALA A 155 -14.00 -1.82 5.93
N PRO A 156 -12.86 -1.44 6.50
CA PRO A 156 -11.66 -1.08 5.75
C PRO A 156 -11.25 -2.17 4.76
N CYS A 157 -10.71 -1.78 3.61
CA CYS A 157 -10.23 -2.73 2.61
C CYS A 157 -9.02 -3.52 3.11
N LEU A 158 -8.05 -2.85 3.69
CA LEU A 158 -6.97 -3.47 4.47
C LEU A 158 -7.54 -3.85 5.84
N SER A 159 -7.60 -5.14 6.14
CA SER A 159 -8.32 -5.67 7.30
C SER A 159 -7.40 -6.11 8.43
N LEU A 160 -6.14 -6.46 8.11
CA LEU A 160 -5.15 -6.93 9.07
C LEU A 160 -3.74 -6.67 8.57
N VAL A 161 -2.86 -6.24 9.50
CA VAL A 161 -1.40 -6.20 9.28
C VAL A 161 -0.71 -6.93 10.41
N GLN A 162 0.17 -7.86 10.09
CA GLN A 162 1.00 -8.58 11.03
C GLN A 162 2.48 -8.27 10.76
N PHE A 163 3.21 -7.98 11.82
CA PHE A 163 4.65 -7.77 11.80
C PHE A 163 5.33 -8.98 12.44
N GLN A 164 6.30 -9.56 11.76
CA GLN A 164 7.08 -10.69 12.26
C GLN A 164 8.57 -10.39 12.09
N ILE A 165 9.38 -10.95 12.99
CA ILE A 165 10.83 -10.84 12.91
C ILE A 165 11.39 -12.21 12.60
N GLU A 166 12.10 -12.33 11.49
CA GLU A 166 12.74 -13.56 11.05
C GLU A 166 14.24 -13.29 10.80
N ASN A 167 15.10 -13.95 11.57
CA ASN A 167 16.57 -13.80 11.47
C ASN A 167 17.04 -12.32 11.55
N GLY A 168 16.40 -11.51 12.40
CA GLY A 168 16.73 -10.09 12.57
C GLY A 168 16.16 -9.16 11.51
N GLU A 169 15.37 -9.65 10.59
CA GLU A 169 14.71 -8.88 9.54
C GLU A 169 13.20 -8.82 9.75
N LEU A 170 12.58 -7.73 9.31
CA LEU A 170 11.15 -7.52 9.39
C LEU A 170 10.43 -8.15 8.20
N VAL A 171 9.44 -8.97 8.50
CA VAL A 171 8.44 -9.48 7.53
C VAL A 171 7.09 -8.86 7.85
N VAL A 172 6.46 -8.22 6.87
CA VAL A 172 5.13 -7.65 6.99
C VAL A 172 4.15 -8.50 6.19
N SER A 173 3.07 -8.93 6.82
CA SER A 173 1.97 -9.66 6.16
C SER A 173 0.67 -8.89 6.33
N ALA A 174 -0.04 -8.67 5.23
CA ALA A 174 -1.30 -7.94 5.21
C ALA A 174 -2.41 -8.78 4.55
N TYR A 175 -3.64 -8.57 5.00
CA TYR A 175 -4.83 -9.13 4.38
C TYR A 175 -5.75 -8.00 3.93
N GLN A 176 -6.09 -8.00 2.64
CA GLN A 176 -7.04 -7.08 2.03
C GLN A 176 -8.28 -7.84 1.58
N ARG A 177 -9.46 -7.47 2.15
CA ARG A 177 -10.74 -8.06 1.71
C ARG A 177 -11.12 -7.64 0.29
N SER A 178 -10.65 -6.46 -0.13
CA SER A 178 -10.92 -5.86 -1.44
C SER A 178 -9.79 -4.92 -1.81
N SER A 179 -9.35 -4.93 -3.05
CA SER A 179 -8.26 -4.07 -3.53
C SER A 179 -8.51 -3.63 -4.97
N ASP A 180 -8.70 -2.32 -5.17
CA ASP A 180 -8.58 -1.72 -6.49
C ASP A 180 -7.10 -1.76 -6.91
N ALA A 181 -6.83 -2.54 -7.95
CA ALA A 181 -5.45 -2.81 -8.36
C ALA A 181 -4.72 -1.56 -8.91
N ASN A 182 -5.44 -0.56 -9.40
CA ASN A 182 -4.86 0.64 -10.02
C ASN A 182 -4.57 1.76 -9.02
N LEU A 183 -5.46 2.00 -8.07
CA LEU A 183 -5.37 3.13 -7.14
C LEU A 183 -5.12 2.67 -5.70
N GLY A 184 -5.94 1.74 -5.22
CA GLY A 184 -5.89 1.28 -3.83
C GLY A 184 -4.64 0.45 -3.54
N LEU A 185 -4.34 -0.55 -4.37
CA LEU A 185 -3.23 -1.47 -4.13
C LEU A 185 -1.87 -0.78 -4.04
N PRO A 186 -1.45 0.10 -4.97
CA PRO A 186 -0.16 0.79 -4.85
C PRO A 186 -0.13 1.76 -3.65
N ALA A 187 -1.25 2.39 -3.29
CA ALA A 187 -1.36 3.23 -2.10
C ALA A 187 -1.18 2.40 -0.81
N ASP A 188 -1.86 1.25 -0.70
CA ASP A 188 -1.75 0.36 0.45
C ASP A 188 -0.34 -0.26 0.57
N ILE A 189 0.30 -0.62 -0.55
CA ILE A 189 1.71 -1.05 -0.57
C ILE A 189 2.60 0.04 0.01
N TYR A 190 2.38 1.30 -0.37
CA TYR A 190 3.17 2.41 0.14
C TYR A 190 2.91 2.67 1.62
N HIS A 191 1.68 2.57 2.10
CA HIS A 191 1.36 2.65 3.53
C HIS A 191 2.04 1.54 4.34
N LEU A 192 1.98 0.29 3.87
CA LEU A 192 2.68 -0.83 4.53
C LEU A 192 4.20 -0.60 4.58
N TYR A 193 4.78 -0.06 3.52
CA TYR A 193 6.19 0.34 3.51
C TYR A 193 6.48 1.43 4.53
N LEU A 194 5.64 2.48 4.62
CA LEU A 194 5.81 3.55 5.61
C LEU A 194 5.67 3.06 7.05
N MET A 195 4.78 2.09 7.30
CA MET A 195 4.67 1.43 8.61
C MET A 195 5.95 0.64 8.94
N ALA A 196 6.44 -0.16 7.98
CA ALA A 196 7.68 -0.94 8.14
C ALA A 196 8.88 -0.05 8.43
N ARG A 197 8.97 1.12 7.78
CA ARG A 197 10.06 2.09 7.97
C ARG A 197 10.13 2.72 9.37
N GLN A 198 9.07 2.62 10.18
CA GLN A 198 9.06 3.08 11.56
C GLN A 198 9.59 2.02 12.53
N ILE A 199 9.81 0.79 12.05
CA ILE A 199 10.39 -0.31 12.82
C ILE A 199 11.91 -0.33 12.55
N ASP A 200 12.68 -0.32 13.63
CA ASP A 200 14.15 -0.29 13.58
C ASP A 200 14.74 -1.68 13.31
N LEU A 201 14.37 -2.22 12.13
CA LEU A 201 14.84 -3.50 11.57
C LEU A 201 14.89 -3.39 10.03
N PRO A 202 15.82 -4.08 9.37
CA PRO A 202 15.84 -4.16 7.93
C PRO A 202 14.57 -4.88 7.43
N LEU A 203 13.92 -4.32 6.41
CA LEU A 203 12.75 -4.93 5.79
C LEU A 203 13.17 -6.08 4.88
N LYS A 204 12.64 -7.28 5.15
CA LYS A 204 12.82 -8.47 4.31
C LYS A 204 11.78 -8.53 3.19
N SER A 205 10.51 -8.39 3.54
CA SER A 205 9.42 -8.48 2.56
C SER A 205 8.11 -7.89 3.09
N ILE A 206 7.25 -7.49 2.14
CA ILE A 206 5.83 -7.22 2.37
C ILE A 206 5.01 -8.25 1.57
N THR A 207 4.13 -8.97 2.25
CA THR A 207 3.20 -9.92 1.64
C THR A 207 1.78 -9.38 1.77
N LEU A 208 1.06 -9.28 0.65
CA LEU A 208 -0.35 -8.97 0.63
C LEU A 208 -1.15 -10.22 0.20
N ASN A 209 -2.13 -10.58 1.01
CA ASN A 209 -3.13 -11.58 0.69
C ASN A 209 -4.40 -10.83 0.23
N LEU A 210 -4.69 -10.90 -1.04
CA LEU A 210 -5.73 -10.15 -1.72
C LEU A 210 -6.96 -11.06 -1.91
N ALA A 211 -7.95 -10.94 -1.02
CA ALA A 211 -9.16 -11.78 -1.12
C ALA A 211 -9.94 -11.48 -2.41
N ASN A 212 -10.01 -10.22 -2.80
CA ASN A 212 -10.55 -9.77 -4.08
C ASN A 212 -9.69 -8.64 -4.61
N VAL A 213 -8.94 -8.86 -5.68
CA VAL A 213 -8.22 -7.83 -6.42
C VAL A 213 -8.92 -7.57 -7.74
N HIS A 214 -9.16 -6.30 -8.06
CA HIS A 214 -9.97 -5.95 -9.23
C HIS A 214 -9.49 -4.68 -9.93
N ILE A 215 -9.87 -4.58 -11.20
CA ILE A 215 -9.72 -3.40 -12.05
C ILE A 215 -11.12 -2.97 -12.49
N TYR A 216 -11.46 -1.70 -12.32
CA TYR A 216 -12.68 -1.15 -12.85
C TYR A 216 -12.62 -1.04 -14.37
N GLU A 217 -13.75 -1.26 -15.05
CA GLU A 217 -13.82 -1.35 -16.51
C GLU A 217 -13.36 -0.06 -17.19
N ASN A 218 -13.69 1.12 -16.63
CA ASN A 218 -13.23 2.43 -17.12
C ASN A 218 -11.71 2.60 -17.04
N ASN A 219 -11.02 1.87 -16.18
CA ASN A 219 -9.55 1.91 -16.04
C ASN A 219 -8.81 0.84 -16.84
N ILE A 220 -9.49 -0.06 -17.55
CA ILE A 220 -8.82 -1.14 -18.30
C ILE A 220 -7.89 -0.61 -19.40
N SER A 221 -8.33 0.41 -20.14
CA SER A 221 -7.51 1.03 -21.18
C SER A 221 -6.25 1.69 -20.60
N HIS A 222 -6.40 2.36 -19.47
CA HIS A 222 -5.30 2.98 -18.72
C HIS A 222 -4.32 1.94 -18.16
N THR A 223 -4.85 0.82 -17.64
CA THR A 223 -4.01 -0.30 -17.18
C THR A 223 -3.16 -0.88 -18.31
N ARG A 224 -3.72 -1.05 -19.50
CA ARG A 224 -2.95 -1.52 -20.66
C ARG A 224 -1.84 -0.52 -21.04
N GLN A 225 -2.14 0.77 -21.08
CA GLN A 225 -1.14 1.81 -21.35
C GLN A 225 0.01 1.77 -20.32
N LEU A 226 -0.30 1.58 -19.03
CA LEU A 226 0.74 1.43 -18.01
C LEU A 226 1.61 0.19 -18.27
N LEU A 227 1.00 -0.94 -18.60
CA LEU A 227 1.73 -2.18 -18.92
C LEU A 227 2.58 -2.07 -20.20
N ASP A 228 2.17 -1.21 -21.14
CA ASP A 228 2.91 -0.88 -22.36
C ASP A 228 4.03 0.17 -22.12
N GLY A 229 4.25 0.57 -20.85
CA GLY A 229 5.34 1.45 -20.45
C GLY A 229 5.00 2.95 -20.39
N ASN A 230 3.74 3.33 -20.47
CA ASN A 230 3.32 4.71 -20.26
C ASN A 230 3.15 5.00 -18.76
N GLU A 231 4.18 5.53 -18.11
CA GLU A 231 4.17 5.87 -16.68
C GLU A 231 3.33 7.12 -16.33
N ASN A 232 2.88 7.88 -17.32
CA ASN A 232 2.08 9.10 -17.14
C ASN A 232 0.56 8.84 -17.16
N VAL A 233 0.16 7.59 -17.02
CA VAL A 233 -1.26 7.21 -16.99
C VAL A 233 -1.94 7.75 -15.73
N ARG A 234 -3.15 8.30 -15.91
CA ARG A 234 -4.02 8.73 -14.81
C ARG A 234 -5.22 7.81 -14.73
N PHE A 235 -5.41 7.24 -13.57
CA PHE A 235 -6.55 6.38 -13.28
C PHE A 235 -7.73 7.19 -12.74
N GLU A 236 -8.94 6.76 -13.08
CA GLU A 236 -10.19 7.37 -12.64
C GLU A 236 -10.62 6.77 -11.29
N LEU A 237 -11.00 7.65 -10.36
CA LEU A 237 -11.55 7.22 -9.07
C LEU A 237 -13.02 6.79 -9.24
N ASN A 238 -13.34 5.58 -8.80
CA ASN A 238 -14.70 5.06 -8.76
C ASN A 238 -15.29 5.25 -7.35
N VAL A 239 -16.22 6.18 -7.22
CA VAL A 239 -16.86 6.60 -5.97
C VAL A 239 -18.35 6.27 -5.93
#